data_3314cfe67c1f638b8e83d91f6c257cab
#
_entry.id   3314cfe67c1f638b8e83d91f6c257cab
#
_cell.length_a   1.000
_cell.length_b   1.000
_cell.length_c   1.000
_cell.angle_alpha   90.00
_cell.angle_beta   90.00
_cell.angle_gamma   90.00
#
_symmetry.space_group_name_H-M   'P 1'
#
loop_
_entity.id
_entity.type
_entity.pdbx_description
1 polymer ?
#
loop_
_entity_poly.entity_id
_entity_poly.type
_entity_poly.pdbx_seq_one_letter_code
_entity_poly.pdbx_strand_id
1 'polypeptide(L)'
;AYLIRHTQHDSLTVTKLIDKLLGQGIEIHQASKEFIFDGITYPSKTYVLFLDQPKMGVIKTLLDRTIFPDDARTRRMDKIPDRPYDTATDTIAEFMGVEVEHTGGVKRDATTFKLITKAENITSQLLVDQSKIGYILDSRLNDSFRCINQLLKQDVSVTRYSQEINVDGISFPPGAFKVEAQPIDLIKAAAQNSEICLHSLEKNIPISQIPVKQLRLGVYRRFRGGNMDEGWTRLVLEQFGFPYQALKDQEIKDGNLRRNLDVIILPSDSTSMIIGPQEGDNSQDVDIPPEYRSGIAKKGVKAIRQFVLDGGVLIAFNHASEFAIEQLGLEVKDILYGKSADEFFCPGSTLRAHVNVCHQLGYGMPAGGVIFAWDSPAFEILPSRFNHKYEVIVEYPEKNLLQSGWLNGEELLSKKAALVSVKYGDGRVILFGFRPQHRAQTHGTFKLLFN
;
A
#
# COMPACT_ATOMS: atom_id res chain seq x y z
N ALA A 1 -9.11 -14.47 23.76
CA ALA A 1 -8.83 -13.04 23.60
C ALA A 1 -7.94 -12.80 22.38
N TYR A 2 -7.90 -11.56 21.91
CA TYR A 2 -6.90 -11.09 20.96
C TYR A 2 -6.00 -10.10 21.67
N LEU A 3 -4.69 -10.23 21.42
CA LEU A 3 -3.65 -9.37 21.95
C LEU A 3 -3.03 -8.58 20.80
N ILE A 4 -2.94 -7.27 20.96
CA ILE A 4 -2.36 -6.36 19.97
C ILE A 4 -1.33 -5.51 20.69
N ARG A 5 -0.03 -5.79 20.42
CA ARG A 5 1.04 -4.96 21.01
C ARG A 5 0.93 -3.55 20.43
N HIS A 6 1.12 -2.57 21.29
CA HIS A 6 1.08 -1.18 20.86
C HIS A 6 2.29 -0.83 19.97
N THR A 7 3.48 -1.30 20.36
CA THR A 7 4.72 -1.04 19.61
C THR A 7 4.89 -2.10 18.52
N GLN A 8 4.65 -1.69 17.29
CA GLN A 8 4.82 -2.49 16.07
C GLN A 8 5.53 -1.66 15.00
N HIS A 9 5.69 -2.20 13.80
CA HIS A 9 6.39 -1.54 12.69
C HIS A 9 5.81 -0.14 12.39
N ASP A 10 4.48 -0.01 12.34
CA ASP A 10 3.75 1.27 12.26
C ASP A 10 2.76 1.37 13.44
N SER A 11 3.20 1.95 14.55
CA SER A 11 2.41 2.07 15.78
C SER A 11 1.19 2.99 15.62
N LEU A 12 1.24 3.98 14.72
CA LEU A 12 0.09 4.85 14.44
C LEU A 12 -1.00 4.10 13.69
N THR A 13 -0.62 3.18 12.81
CA THR A 13 -1.59 2.30 12.15
C THR A 13 -2.25 1.35 13.16
N VAL A 14 -1.53 0.89 14.19
CA VAL A 14 -2.15 0.15 15.32
C VAL A 14 -3.22 1.00 16.00
N THR A 15 -2.91 2.24 16.36
CA THR A 15 -3.87 3.18 16.97
C THR A 15 -5.12 3.35 16.09
N LYS A 16 -4.94 3.52 14.78
CA LYS A 16 -6.06 3.62 13.82
C LYS A 16 -6.92 2.34 13.77
N LEU A 17 -6.31 1.16 13.87
CA LEU A 17 -7.05 -0.10 13.95
C LEU A 17 -7.89 -0.13 15.23
N ILE A 18 -7.32 0.19 16.38
CA ILE A 18 -8.02 0.20 17.67
C ILE A 18 -9.22 1.17 17.63
N ASP A 19 -9.03 2.39 17.11
CA ASP A 19 -10.14 3.36 16.98
C ASP A 19 -11.26 2.86 16.05
N LYS A 20 -10.92 2.19 14.95
CA LYS A 20 -11.90 1.56 14.07
C LYS A 20 -12.70 0.46 14.79
N LEU A 21 -12.04 -0.38 15.57
CA LEU A 21 -12.68 -1.45 16.34
C LEU A 21 -13.57 -0.88 17.46
N LEU A 22 -13.11 0.15 18.18
CA LEU A 22 -13.92 0.89 19.15
C LEU A 22 -15.16 1.51 18.50
N GLY A 23 -15.01 2.08 17.28
CA GLY A 23 -16.12 2.63 16.51
C GLY A 23 -17.18 1.60 16.10
N GLN A 24 -16.85 0.30 16.09
CA GLN A 24 -17.81 -0.80 15.91
C GLN A 24 -18.52 -1.19 17.22
N GLY A 25 -18.22 -0.52 18.33
CA GLY A 25 -18.77 -0.85 19.65
C GLY A 25 -18.13 -2.07 20.30
N ILE A 26 -16.90 -2.40 19.91
CA ILE A 26 -16.10 -3.47 20.54
C ILE A 26 -15.50 -2.94 21.84
N GLU A 27 -15.65 -3.69 22.93
CA GLU A 27 -14.98 -3.40 24.19
C GLU A 27 -13.50 -3.79 24.10
N ILE A 28 -12.61 -2.82 24.25
CA ILE A 28 -11.17 -3.00 24.21
C ILE A 28 -10.58 -2.59 25.55
N HIS A 29 -9.69 -3.42 26.08
CA HIS A 29 -8.94 -3.12 27.29
C HIS A 29 -7.49 -2.85 26.93
N GLN A 30 -6.82 -2.07 27.76
CA GLN A 30 -5.40 -1.79 27.64
C GLN A 30 -4.68 -2.20 28.92
N ALA A 31 -3.53 -2.87 28.78
CA ALA A 31 -2.70 -3.26 29.91
C ALA A 31 -2.05 -2.02 30.55
N SER A 32 -2.32 -1.79 31.83
CA SER A 32 -1.73 -0.68 32.61
C SER A 32 -0.29 -0.95 33.06
N LYS A 33 0.13 -2.21 33.02
CA LYS A 33 1.47 -2.69 33.34
C LYS A 33 1.84 -3.87 32.48
N GLU A 34 3.11 -4.24 32.45
CA GLU A 34 3.58 -5.46 31.84
C GLU A 34 2.88 -6.70 32.45
N PHE A 35 2.61 -7.70 31.65
CA PHE A 35 2.05 -8.99 32.08
C PHE A 35 2.64 -10.15 31.27
N ILE A 36 2.63 -11.33 31.89
CA ILE A 36 3.10 -12.56 31.25
C ILE A 36 1.91 -13.46 30.96
N PHE A 37 1.86 -13.98 29.75
CA PHE A 37 0.87 -14.97 29.34
C PHE A 37 1.53 -16.00 28.43
N ASP A 38 1.32 -17.29 28.72
CA ASP A 38 1.89 -18.44 28.00
C ASP A 38 3.42 -18.35 27.80
N GLY A 39 4.13 -17.88 28.83
CA GLY A 39 5.58 -17.69 28.81
C GLY A 39 6.08 -16.49 28.00
N ILE A 40 5.17 -15.73 27.38
CA ILE A 40 5.49 -14.53 26.60
C ILE A 40 5.22 -13.28 27.45
N THR A 41 6.17 -12.37 27.46
CA THR A 41 6.04 -11.06 28.13
C THR A 41 5.40 -10.06 27.18
N TYR A 42 4.29 -9.46 27.63
CA TYR A 42 3.58 -8.39 26.92
C TYR A 42 3.80 -7.06 27.64
N PRO A 43 4.26 -6.03 26.96
CA PRO A 43 4.52 -4.73 27.58
C PRO A 43 3.23 -4.06 28.03
N SER A 44 3.35 -3.08 28.92
CA SER A 44 2.26 -2.13 29.18
C SER A 44 1.74 -1.52 27.89
N LYS A 45 0.49 -1.06 27.89
CA LYS A 45 -0.21 -0.52 26.72
C LYS A 45 -0.58 -1.56 25.65
N THR A 46 -0.29 -2.87 25.83
CA THR A 46 -0.86 -3.92 24.98
C THR A 46 -2.37 -3.89 25.06
N TYR A 47 -3.03 -3.88 23.90
CA TYR A 47 -4.49 -3.95 23.80
C TYR A 47 -4.97 -5.39 23.90
N VAL A 48 -6.09 -5.59 24.61
CA VAL A 48 -6.71 -6.90 24.83
C VAL A 48 -8.19 -6.83 24.51
N LEU A 49 -8.61 -7.67 23.56
CA LEU A 49 -10.01 -7.82 23.19
C LEU A 49 -10.49 -9.16 23.73
N PHE A 50 -11.25 -9.11 24.83
CA PHE A 50 -11.87 -10.30 25.39
C PHE A 50 -13.08 -10.71 24.54
N LEU A 51 -13.28 -12.03 24.37
CA LEU A 51 -14.38 -12.55 23.53
C LEU A 51 -15.70 -12.72 24.29
N ASP A 52 -15.69 -12.59 25.62
CA ASP A 52 -16.88 -12.61 26.47
C ASP A 52 -17.66 -11.28 26.40
N GLN A 53 -17.98 -10.86 25.19
CA GLN A 53 -18.71 -9.63 24.88
C GLN A 53 -19.68 -9.84 23.71
N PRO A 54 -20.78 -9.04 23.59
CA PRO A 54 -21.76 -9.20 22.50
C PRO A 54 -21.19 -9.11 21.09
N LYS A 55 -20.06 -8.41 20.93
CA LYS A 55 -19.37 -8.21 19.63
C LYS A 55 -18.39 -9.32 19.26
N MET A 56 -18.39 -10.46 19.96
CA MET A 56 -17.49 -11.58 19.68
C MET A 56 -17.46 -11.98 18.19
N GLY A 57 -18.62 -12.11 17.55
CA GLY A 57 -18.69 -12.46 16.14
C GLY A 57 -17.99 -11.44 15.22
N VAL A 58 -18.23 -10.15 15.47
CA VAL A 58 -17.58 -9.05 14.71
C VAL A 58 -16.07 -9.06 14.91
N ILE A 59 -15.59 -9.25 16.15
CA ILE A 59 -14.15 -9.34 16.44
C ILE A 59 -13.52 -10.46 15.63
N LYS A 60 -14.14 -11.66 15.66
CA LYS A 60 -13.62 -12.82 14.93
C LYS A 60 -13.60 -12.59 13.42
N THR A 61 -14.66 -12.04 12.86
CA THR A 61 -14.72 -11.74 11.41
C THR A 61 -13.61 -10.76 11.00
N LEU A 62 -13.32 -9.73 11.81
CA LEU A 62 -12.35 -8.70 11.46
C LEU A 62 -10.90 -9.10 11.74
N LEU A 63 -10.65 -10.02 12.68
CA LEU A 63 -9.30 -10.31 13.15
C LEU A 63 -8.82 -11.74 12.89
N ASP A 64 -9.74 -12.72 12.75
CA ASP A 64 -9.36 -14.11 12.45
C ASP A 64 -8.90 -14.25 10.99
N ARG A 65 -7.97 -15.16 10.80
CA ARG A 65 -7.62 -15.63 9.47
C ARG A 65 -8.68 -16.63 8.99
N THR A 66 -9.10 -16.47 7.76
CA THR A 66 -9.98 -17.40 7.09
C THR A 66 -9.16 -18.25 6.14
N ILE A 67 -9.22 -19.57 6.26
CA ILE A 67 -8.64 -20.50 5.29
C ILE A 67 -9.79 -21.30 4.69
N PHE A 68 -10.04 -21.06 3.42
CA PHE A 68 -11.06 -21.82 2.70
C PHE A 68 -10.56 -23.23 2.45
N PRO A 69 -11.34 -24.26 2.80
CA PRO A 69 -11.03 -25.63 2.41
C PRO A 69 -11.17 -25.77 0.90
N ASP A 70 -10.30 -26.55 0.28
CA ASP A 70 -10.46 -26.95 -1.11
C ASP A 70 -11.05 -28.35 -1.18
N ASP A 71 -12.37 -28.43 -1.11
CA ASP A 71 -13.11 -29.70 -1.10
C ASP A 71 -14.39 -29.61 -1.96
N ALA A 72 -15.17 -30.69 -1.97
CA ALA A 72 -16.41 -30.77 -2.75
C ALA A 72 -17.48 -29.73 -2.39
N ARG A 73 -17.40 -29.09 -1.22
CA ARG A 73 -18.37 -28.06 -0.77
C ARG A 73 -18.03 -26.67 -1.34
N THR A 74 -16.78 -26.47 -1.69
CA THR A 74 -16.25 -25.21 -2.21
C THR A 74 -16.00 -25.25 -3.73
N ARG A 75 -16.36 -26.38 -4.37
CA ARG A 75 -16.27 -26.58 -5.81
C ARG A 75 -17.64 -26.88 -6.40
N ARG A 76 -17.91 -26.35 -7.59
CA ARG A 76 -19.11 -26.67 -8.37
C ARG A 76 -19.01 -28.11 -8.93
N MET A 77 -20.11 -28.61 -9.52
CA MET A 77 -20.16 -29.96 -10.13
C MET A 77 -19.12 -30.18 -11.23
N ASP A 78 -18.71 -29.12 -11.93
CA ASP A 78 -17.65 -29.10 -12.92
C ASP A 78 -16.24 -29.02 -12.30
N LYS A 79 -16.13 -29.14 -10.99
CA LYS A 79 -14.90 -29.05 -10.16
C LYS A 79 -14.24 -27.67 -10.13
N ILE A 80 -14.80 -26.65 -10.77
CA ILE A 80 -14.29 -25.28 -10.72
C ILE A 80 -14.58 -24.73 -9.31
N PRO A 81 -13.62 -23.99 -8.67
CA PRO A 81 -13.85 -23.33 -7.40
C PRO A 81 -15.07 -22.40 -7.46
N ASP A 82 -15.93 -22.47 -6.47
CA ASP A 82 -17.09 -21.59 -6.36
C ASP A 82 -16.70 -20.27 -5.72
N ARG A 83 -16.76 -19.21 -6.52
CA ARG A 83 -16.24 -17.91 -6.16
C ARG A 83 -17.00 -17.31 -4.99
N PRO A 84 -16.31 -16.83 -3.91
CA PRO A 84 -16.96 -16.04 -2.87
C PRO A 84 -17.65 -14.80 -3.46
N TYR A 85 -18.71 -14.35 -2.80
CA TYR A 85 -19.48 -13.18 -3.23
C TYR A 85 -18.61 -11.92 -3.40
N ASP A 86 -17.70 -11.68 -2.49
CA ASP A 86 -16.77 -10.54 -2.51
C ASP A 86 -15.32 -11.05 -2.52
N THR A 87 -14.71 -11.18 -1.37
CA THR A 87 -13.32 -11.63 -1.19
C THR A 87 -13.26 -12.84 -0.28
N ALA A 88 -12.17 -13.62 -0.37
CA ALA A 88 -12.02 -14.81 0.46
C ALA A 88 -11.57 -14.48 1.89
N THR A 89 -11.16 -13.25 2.17
CA THR A 89 -10.81 -12.79 3.51
C THR A 89 -11.10 -11.30 3.69
N ASP A 90 -11.51 -10.94 4.91
CA ASP A 90 -11.77 -9.56 5.35
C ASP A 90 -10.93 -9.20 6.58
N THR A 91 -9.80 -9.88 6.81
CA THR A 91 -8.93 -9.67 7.97
C THR A 91 -8.29 -8.29 7.94
N ILE A 92 -8.98 -7.31 8.55
CA ILE A 92 -8.57 -5.90 8.51
C ILE A 92 -7.20 -5.67 9.14
N ALA A 93 -6.83 -6.44 10.16
CA ALA A 93 -5.51 -6.34 10.77
C ALA A 93 -4.39 -6.61 9.77
N GLU A 94 -4.51 -7.66 8.94
CA GLU A 94 -3.52 -7.98 7.91
C GLU A 94 -3.47 -6.93 6.80
N PHE A 95 -4.63 -6.40 6.38
CA PHE A 95 -4.68 -5.28 5.43
C PHE A 95 -3.95 -4.04 5.97
N MET A 96 -4.11 -3.78 7.26
CA MET A 96 -3.43 -2.65 7.91
C MET A 96 -1.96 -2.92 8.24
N GLY A 97 -1.48 -4.17 8.10
CA GLY A 97 -0.12 -4.56 8.48
C GLY A 97 0.08 -4.57 10.01
N VAL A 98 -0.98 -4.89 10.76
CA VAL A 98 -0.97 -4.98 12.21
C VAL A 98 -0.97 -6.45 12.64
N GLU A 99 -0.01 -6.80 13.48
CA GLU A 99 0.08 -8.13 14.08
C GLU A 99 -0.94 -8.27 15.21
N VAL A 100 -1.74 -9.33 15.13
CA VAL A 100 -2.76 -9.69 16.11
C VAL A 100 -2.53 -11.13 16.54
N GLU A 101 -2.42 -11.34 17.83
CA GLU A 101 -2.24 -12.68 18.42
C GLU A 101 -3.58 -13.16 19.00
N HIS A 102 -4.10 -14.28 18.47
CA HIS A 102 -5.25 -14.94 19.07
C HIS A 102 -4.82 -15.92 20.14
N THR A 103 -5.37 -15.81 21.34
CA THR A 103 -5.02 -16.67 22.47
C THR A 103 -6.22 -17.01 23.33
N GLY A 104 -6.17 -18.20 23.94
CA GLY A 104 -7.13 -18.63 24.97
C GLY A 104 -6.59 -18.36 26.37
N GLY A 105 -7.49 -18.23 27.35
CA GLY A 105 -7.11 -18.29 28.77
C GLY A 105 -6.58 -17.03 29.44
N VAL A 106 -6.46 -15.89 28.72
CA VAL A 106 -6.19 -14.60 29.38
C VAL A 106 -7.34 -14.24 30.29
N LYS A 107 -7.07 -14.15 31.60
CA LYS A 107 -8.11 -13.81 32.57
C LYS A 107 -8.29 -12.30 32.65
N ARG A 108 -9.56 -11.89 32.61
CA ARG A 108 -9.92 -10.48 32.82
C ARG A 108 -9.60 -10.09 34.26
N ASP A 109 -8.60 -9.22 34.44
CA ASP A 109 -8.19 -8.66 35.71
C ASP A 109 -8.23 -7.13 35.63
N ALA A 110 -9.14 -6.53 36.39
CA ALA A 110 -9.37 -5.10 36.40
C ALA A 110 -8.20 -4.27 36.96
N THR A 111 -7.25 -4.89 37.64
CA THR A 111 -6.03 -4.22 38.11
C THR A 111 -5.01 -4.06 36.99
N THR A 112 -4.97 -5.01 36.06
CA THR A 112 -4.05 -5.04 34.92
C THR A 112 -4.68 -4.45 33.65
N PHE A 113 -5.94 -4.77 33.37
CA PHE A 113 -6.61 -4.41 32.12
C PHE A 113 -7.68 -3.34 32.34
N LYS A 114 -7.45 -2.15 31.79
CA LYS A 114 -8.38 -1.01 31.86
C LYS A 114 -9.21 -0.92 30.59
N LEU A 115 -10.53 -0.82 30.72
CA LEU A 115 -11.39 -0.53 29.59
C LEU A 115 -11.05 0.86 29.03
N ILE A 116 -10.94 0.95 27.68
CA ILE A 116 -10.66 2.21 27.00
C ILE A 116 -11.83 2.60 26.09
N THR A 117 -11.99 3.89 25.87
CA THR A 117 -12.99 4.48 24.97
C THR A 117 -12.36 5.16 23.75
N LYS A 118 -11.04 5.31 23.77
CA LYS A 118 -10.23 5.88 22.69
C LYS A 118 -8.84 5.25 22.76
N ALA A 119 -8.23 5.02 21.60
CA ALA A 119 -6.83 4.63 21.56
C ALA A 119 -5.93 5.78 22.03
N GLU A 120 -4.94 5.45 22.84
CA GLU A 120 -3.93 6.44 23.21
C GLU A 120 -2.98 6.66 22.03
N ASN A 121 -2.88 7.91 21.61
CA ASN A 121 -1.80 8.31 20.73
C ASN A 121 -0.54 8.57 21.57
N ILE A 122 0.49 7.74 21.39
CA ILE A 122 1.78 7.87 22.12
C ILE A 122 2.47 9.19 21.75
N THR A 123 2.19 9.72 20.58
CA THR A 123 2.80 10.95 20.09
C THR A 123 2.29 12.23 20.74
N SER A 124 1.28 12.14 21.59
CA SER A 124 0.69 13.32 22.29
C SER A 124 1.67 14.02 23.25
N GLN A 125 2.83 13.44 23.56
CA GLN A 125 3.92 14.06 24.30
C GLN A 125 5.06 14.50 23.38
N LEU A 126 4.74 15.22 22.31
CA LEU A 126 5.70 15.76 21.36
C LEU A 126 6.55 16.86 22.02
N LEU A 127 7.63 16.45 22.66
CA LEU A 127 8.73 17.34 23.00
C LEU A 127 9.63 17.48 21.76
N VAL A 128 9.20 18.32 20.83
CA VAL A 128 10.09 18.75 19.73
C VAL A 128 10.82 19.99 20.22
N ASP A 129 12.11 19.86 20.46
CA ASP A 129 12.98 20.99 20.77
C ASP A 129 13.42 21.70 19.50
N GLN A 130 13.72 23.00 19.60
CA GLN A 130 14.22 23.77 18.47
C GLN A 130 15.58 23.21 18.04
N SER A 131 15.67 22.70 16.82
CA SER A 131 16.95 22.31 16.21
C SER A 131 17.45 23.39 15.24
N LYS A 132 18.78 23.60 15.23
CA LYS A 132 19.48 24.44 14.23
C LYS A 132 19.88 23.62 12.99
N ILE A 133 19.84 22.29 13.06
CA ILE A 133 20.26 21.38 12.00
C ILE A 133 19.05 20.85 11.22
N GLY A 134 17.97 20.48 11.93
CA GLY A 134 16.78 19.91 11.34
C GLY A 134 16.17 18.80 12.18
N TYR A 135 15.26 18.04 11.56
CA TYR A 135 14.46 17.04 12.25
C TYR A 135 14.40 15.76 11.44
N ILE A 136 14.26 14.62 12.16
CA ILE A 136 14.10 13.30 11.56
C ILE A 136 12.67 12.81 11.77
N LEU A 137 12.11 12.20 10.71
CA LEU A 137 10.86 11.45 10.75
C LEU A 137 11.12 10.01 10.33
N ASP A 138 10.43 9.10 11.02
CA ASP A 138 10.53 7.67 10.76
C ASP A 138 9.76 7.29 9.49
N SER A 139 10.45 6.68 8.53
CA SER A 139 9.84 6.19 7.28
C SER A 139 8.93 4.98 7.47
N ARG A 140 8.98 4.31 8.62
CA ARG A 140 8.07 3.19 8.94
C ARG A 140 6.62 3.63 9.09
N LEU A 141 6.39 4.89 9.47
CA LEU A 141 5.07 5.44 9.71
C LEU A 141 4.44 5.97 8.41
N ASN A 142 3.24 5.52 8.07
CA ASN A 142 2.49 6.07 6.93
C ASN A 142 2.25 7.58 7.09
N ASP A 143 1.98 8.03 8.31
CA ASP A 143 1.68 9.44 8.59
C ASP A 143 2.91 10.36 8.47
N SER A 144 4.13 9.82 8.41
CA SER A 144 5.32 10.60 8.05
C SER A 144 5.17 11.23 6.67
N PHE A 145 4.60 10.51 5.69
CA PHE A 145 4.32 11.08 4.36
C PHE A 145 3.30 12.22 4.41
N ARG A 146 2.28 12.10 5.27
CA ARG A 146 1.30 13.18 5.49
C ARG A 146 1.98 14.44 6.03
N CYS A 147 2.85 14.30 7.02
CA CYS A 147 3.63 15.42 7.57
C CYS A 147 4.55 16.04 6.52
N ILE A 148 5.30 15.21 5.79
CA ILE A 148 6.20 15.67 4.74
C ILE A 148 5.44 16.42 3.64
N ASN A 149 4.29 15.92 3.19
CA ASN A 149 3.47 16.60 2.19
C ASN A 149 2.97 17.98 2.68
N GLN A 150 2.65 18.12 3.98
CA GLN A 150 2.31 19.43 4.57
C GLN A 150 3.50 20.39 4.57
N LEU A 151 4.69 19.90 4.89
CA LEU A 151 5.91 20.71 4.91
C LEU A 151 6.35 21.12 3.51
N LEU A 152 6.29 20.20 2.53
CA LEU A 152 6.60 20.48 1.13
C LEU A 152 5.68 21.55 0.53
N LYS A 153 4.40 21.60 0.92
CA LYS A 153 3.45 22.65 0.52
C LYS A 153 3.84 24.06 1.03
N GLN A 154 4.73 24.11 2.02
CA GLN A 154 5.26 25.34 2.60
C GLN A 154 6.72 25.58 2.18
N ASP A 155 7.14 24.96 1.07
CA ASP A 155 8.49 25.07 0.48
C ASP A 155 9.62 24.66 1.44
N VAL A 156 9.33 23.83 2.44
CA VAL A 156 10.33 23.29 3.35
C VAL A 156 11.19 22.26 2.64
N SER A 157 12.51 22.40 2.74
CA SER A 157 13.45 21.45 2.16
C SER A 157 13.46 20.14 2.93
N VAL A 158 13.27 19.04 2.22
CA VAL A 158 13.23 17.68 2.76
C VAL A 158 14.13 16.77 1.96
N THR A 159 14.85 15.90 2.66
CA THR A 159 15.65 14.82 2.06
C THR A 159 15.34 13.49 2.72
N ARG A 160 15.82 12.40 2.15
CA ARG A 160 15.74 11.05 2.73
C ARG A 160 17.13 10.45 2.84
N TYR A 161 17.42 9.81 3.97
CA TYR A 161 18.66 9.05 4.10
C TYR A 161 18.59 7.74 3.29
N SER A 162 19.64 7.45 2.54
CA SER A 162 19.73 6.23 1.71
C SER A 162 20.07 4.96 2.52
N GLN A 163 20.48 5.12 3.77
CA GLN A 163 20.89 4.05 4.67
C GLN A 163 20.27 4.25 6.05
N GLU A 164 20.36 3.21 6.88
CA GLU A 164 19.99 3.29 8.29
C GLU A 164 20.82 4.34 9.03
N ILE A 165 20.19 5.09 9.91
CA ILE A 165 20.83 6.09 10.77
C ILE A 165 20.48 5.84 12.23
N ASN A 166 21.35 6.28 13.15
CA ASN A 166 21.06 6.29 14.58
C ASN A 166 21.10 7.72 15.10
N VAL A 167 20.03 8.14 15.78
CA VAL A 167 19.91 9.45 16.44
C VAL A 167 19.53 9.21 17.90
N ASP A 168 20.39 9.61 18.82
CA ASP A 168 20.20 9.50 20.28
C ASP A 168 19.78 8.08 20.74
N GLY A 169 20.39 7.05 20.14
CA GLY A 169 20.11 5.66 20.45
C GLY A 169 18.88 5.08 19.74
N ILE A 170 18.17 5.87 18.96
CA ILE A 170 17.02 5.43 18.15
C ILE A 170 17.50 5.13 16.73
N SER A 171 17.23 3.90 16.25
CA SER A 171 17.51 3.49 14.87
C SER A 171 16.35 3.84 13.95
N PHE A 172 16.68 4.48 12.83
CA PHE A 172 15.76 4.80 11.74
C PHE A 172 16.20 4.07 10.46
N PRO A 173 15.32 3.32 9.80
CA PRO A 173 15.68 2.55 8.61
C PRO A 173 15.98 3.44 7.40
N PRO A 174 16.49 2.86 6.31
CA PRO A 174 16.62 3.56 5.04
C PRO A 174 15.32 4.25 4.65
N GLY A 175 15.43 5.46 4.10
CA GLY A 175 14.29 6.27 3.74
C GLY A 175 13.77 7.19 4.85
N ALA A 176 14.37 7.19 6.04
CA ALA A 176 14.07 8.19 7.07
C ALA A 176 14.17 9.60 6.50
N PHE A 177 13.19 10.44 6.79
CA PHE A 177 13.14 11.80 6.27
C PHE A 177 13.96 12.76 7.15
N LYS A 178 14.75 13.62 6.52
CA LYS A 178 15.34 14.79 7.17
C LYS A 178 14.60 16.03 6.69
N VAL A 179 14.07 16.79 7.63
CA VAL A 179 13.50 18.12 7.41
C VAL A 179 14.54 19.14 7.83
N GLU A 180 14.84 20.10 6.96
CA GLU A 180 15.76 21.19 7.31
C GLU A 180 15.21 22.06 8.44
N ALA A 181 16.11 22.74 9.17
CA ALA A 181 15.73 23.59 10.30
C ALA A 181 14.68 24.63 9.92
N GLN A 182 13.61 24.69 10.69
CA GLN A 182 12.47 25.59 10.51
C GLN A 182 12.08 26.21 11.86
N PRO A 183 11.26 27.28 11.89
CA PRO A 183 10.65 27.77 13.11
C PRO A 183 9.88 26.65 13.83
N ILE A 184 10.06 26.57 15.13
CA ILE A 184 9.51 25.46 15.94
C ILE A 184 7.99 25.34 15.85
N ASP A 185 7.26 26.45 15.72
CA ASP A 185 5.80 26.44 15.64
C ASP A 185 5.31 25.78 14.35
N LEU A 186 6.01 25.96 13.23
CA LEU A 186 5.70 25.29 11.96
C LEU A 186 5.89 23.78 12.10
N ILE A 187 7.00 23.34 12.70
CA ILE A 187 7.30 21.94 12.95
C ILE A 187 6.27 21.30 13.88
N LYS A 188 5.95 21.97 14.99
CA LYS A 188 4.93 21.50 15.94
C LYS A 188 3.55 21.37 15.29
N ALA A 189 3.15 22.35 14.48
CA ALA A 189 1.87 22.29 13.77
C ALA A 189 1.82 21.09 12.80
N ALA A 190 2.87 20.84 12.01
CA ALA A 190 2.93 19.71 11.09
C ALA A 190 2.93 18.37 11.84
N ALA A 191 3.66 18.27 12.95
CA ALA A 191 3.70 17.11 13.84
C ALA A 191 2.32 16.79 14.44
N GLN A 192 1.66 17.79 15.00
CA GLN A 192 0.34 17.66 15.62
C GLN A 192 -0.73 17.24 14.61
N ASN A 193 -0.77 17.89 13.44
CA ASN A 193 -1.73 17.57 12.38
C ASN A 193 -1.57 16.15 11.82
N SER A 194 -0.36 15.60 11.90
CA SER A 194 -0.03 14.25 11.42
C SER A 194 0.07 13.22 12.55
N GLU A 195 -0.07 13.69 13.81
CA GLU A 195 0.03 12.84 15.01
C GLU A 195 1.34 12.06 15.12
N ILE A 196 2.47 12.62 14.67
CA ILE A 196 3.77 11.97 14.65
C ILE A 196 4.81 12.69 15.51
N CYS A 197 5.85 11.94 15.92
CA CYS A 197 7.04 12.51 16.55
C CYS A 197 8.07 12.92 15.49
N LEU A 198 8.65 14.10 15.67
CA LEU A 198 9.88 14.50 15.00
C LEU A 198 11.02 14.48 16.02
N HIS A 199 12.17 13.95 15.62
CA HIS A 199 13.37 13.90 16.46
C HIS A 199 14.31 15.01 16.03
N SER A 200 14.71 15.88 16.98
CA SER A 200 15.62 17.00 16.72
C SER A 200 17.03 16.47 16.42
N LEU A 201 17.69 17.03 15.42
CA LEU A 201 19.09 16.74 15.11
C LEU A 201 20.01 17.74 15.80
N GLU A 202 20.98 17.23 16.55
CA GLU A 202 22.04 18.05 17.15
C GLU A 202 23.24 18.26 16.22
N LYS A 203 23.46 17.31 15.27
CA LYS A 203 24.57 17.33 14.31
C LYS A 203 24.16 16.74 12.97
N ASN A 204 24.85 17.14 11.91
CA ASN A 204 24.67 16.53 10.59
C ASN A 204 25.19 15.09 10.59
N ILE A 205 24.46 14.22 9.90
CA ILE A 205 24.82 12.81 9.71
C ILE A 205 25.45 12.70 8.31
N PRO A 206 26.70 12.21 8.18
CA PRO A 206 27.44 12.16 6.91
C PRO A 206 27.03 10.93 6.06
N ILE A 207 25.73 10.76 5.83
CA ILE A 207 25.16 9.71 4.97
C ILE A 207 24.50 10.37 3.76
N SER A 208 24.60 9.73 2.61
CA SER A 208 23.99 10.19 1.37
C SER A 208 22.48 10.42 1.54
N GLN A 209 22.04 11.56 1.03
CA GLN A 209 20.64 12.00 1.12
C GLN A 209 20.06 12.19 -0.28
N ILE A 210 18.79 11.81 -0.43
CA ILE A 210 18.03 11.92 -1.66
C ILE A 210 17.02 13.05 -1.48
N PRO A 211 16.99 14.07 -2.34
CA PRO A 211 16.01 15.15 -2.24
C PRO A 211 14.58 14.63 -2.44
N VAL A 212 13.65 15.12 -1.62
CA VAL A 212 12.22 14.89 -1.77
C VAL A 212 11.58 16.13 -2.36
N LYS A 213 10.73 15.93 -3.37
CA LYS A 213 10.03 17.01 -4.06
C LYS A 213 8.54 16.75 -4.06
N GLN A 214 7.74 17.80 -4.04
CA GLN A 214 6.34 17.68 -4.33
C GLN A 214 6.17 17.34 -5.81
N LEU A 215 5.66 16.14 -6.09
CA LEU A 215 5.45 15.64 -7.45
C LEU A 215 4.09 16.10 -7.99
N ARG A 216 4.03 16.35 -9.30
CA ARG A 216 2.80 16.64 -10.03
C ARG A 216 2.19 15.31 -10.47
N LEU A 217 1.17 14.85 -9.73
CA LEU A 217 0.54 13.56 -9.93
C LEU A 217 -0.69 13.69 -10.82
N GLY A 218 -0.82 12.79 -11.80
CA GLY A 218 -2.02 12.57 -12.57
C GLY A 218 -2.61 11.20 -12.27
N VAL A 219 -3.90 11.13 -11.93
CA VAL A 219 -4.63 9.85 -11.76
C VAL A 219 -5.60 9.70 -12.93
N TYR A 220 -5.42 8.67 -13.73
CA TYR A 220 -6.29 8.41 -14.87
C TYR A 220 -7.72 8.11 -14.42
N ARG A 221 -8.65 8.83 -14.99
CA ARG A 221 -10.08 8.70 -14.78
C ARG A 221 -10.80 8.59 -16.10
N ARG A 222 -11.14 7.37 -16.51
CA ARG A 222 -11.95 7.17 -17.71
C ARG A 222 -13.31 7.85 -17.58
N PHE A 223 -13.86 8.28 -18.71
CA PHE A 223 -15.09 9.06 -18.72
C PHE A 223 -16.30 8.21 -18.32
N ARG A 224 -16.44 7.01 -18.92
CA ARG A 224 -17.64 6.17 -18.76
C ARG A 224 -17.43 5.05 -17.74
N GLY A 225 -18.51 4.74 -17.01
CA GLY A 225 -18.65 3.53 -16.21
C GLY A 225 -18.00 3.57 -14.82
N GLY A 226 -17.28 4.65 -14.49
CA GLY A 226 -16.57 4.77 -13.20
C GLY A 226 -15.46 3.73 -13.04
N ASN A 227 -14.64 3.89 -12.03
CA ASN A 227 -13.61 2.93 -11.61
C ASN A 227 -13.43 3.02 -10.10
N MET A 228 -13.71 1.92 -9.39
CA MET A 228 -13.57 1.88 -7.92
C MET A 228 -12.12 2.08 -7.48
N ASP A 229 -11.18 1.46 -8.19
CA ASP A 229 -9.74 1.61 -7.91
C ASP A 229 -9.27 3.06 -8.04
N GLU A 230 -9.82 3.82 -8.99
CA GLU A 230 -9.56 5.26 -9.12
C GLU A 230 -10.07 6.02 -7.90
N GLY A 231 -11.28 5.74 -7.45
CA GLY A 231 -11.85 6.35 -6.26
C GLY A 231 -11.05 6.04 -5.00
N TRP A 232 -10.63 4.79 -4.80
CA TRP A 232 -9.79 4.40 -3.67
C TRP A 232 -8.40 5.06 -3.72
N THR A 233 -7.81 5.17 -4.91
CA THR A 233 -6.53 5.84 -5.10
C THR A 233 -6.62 7.31 -4.68
N ARG A 234 -7.64 8.02 -5.14
CA ARG A 234 -7.86 9.42 -4.75
C ARG A 234 -8.05 9.57 -3.24
N LEU A 235 -8.90 8.72 -2.66
CA LEU A 235 -9.14 8.75 -1.21
C LEU A 235 -7.84 8.61 -0.41
N VAL A 236 -6.97 7.66 -0.78
CA VAL A 236 -5.68 7.49 -0.11
C VAL A 236 -4.77 8.69 -0.33
N LEU A 237 -4.65 9.20 -1.55
CA LEU A 237 -3.85 10.39 -1.83
C LEU A 237 -4.34 11.62 -1.04
N GLU A 238 -5.65 11.83 -0.95
CA GLU A 238 -6.26 12.91 -0.17
C GLU A 238 -5.99 12.77 1.33
N GLN A 239 -6.15 11.57 1.90
CA GLN A 239 -5.91 11.30 3.31
C GLN A 239 -4.46 11.59 3.73
N PHE A 240 -3.51 11.32 2.84
CA PHE A 240 -2.08 11.55 3.09
C PHE A 240 -1.54 12.86 2.50
N GLY A 241 -2.41 13.71 1.97
CA GLY A 241 -2.08 15.06 1.53
C GLY A 241 -1.27 15.16 0.24
N PHE A 242 -1.26 14.12 -0.59
CA PHE A 242 -0.67 14.16 -1.93
C PHE A 242 -1.55 14.98 -2.88
N PRO A 243 -1.04 16.07 -3.46
CA PRO A 243 -1.80 16.78 -4.50
C PRO A 243 -1.82 15.96 -5.78
N TYR A 244 -2.97 15.88 -6.42
CA TYR A 244 -3.12 15.20 -7.71
C TYR A 244 -4.13 15.93 -8.58
N GLN A 245 -4.09 15.64 -9.88
CA GLN A 245 -5.17 16.00 -10.83
C GLN A 245 -5.78 14.74 -11.44
N ALA A 246 -7.09 14.72 -11.61
CA ALA A 246 -7.76 13.67 -12.37
C ALA A 246 -7.49 13.89 -13.86
N LEU A 247 -6.89 12.89 -14.53
CA LEU A 247 -6.61 12.92 -15.97
C LEU A 247 -7.73 12.24 -16.73
N LYS A 248 -8.39 12.96 -17.61
CA LYS A 248 -9.41 12.41 -18.52
C LYS A 248 -8.78 11.95 -19.82
N ASP A 249 -9.56 11.16 -20.57
CA ASP A 249 -9.15 10.61 -21.88
C ASP A 249 -8.62 11.68 -22.83
N GLN A 250 -9.27 12.84 -22.89
CA GLN A 250 -8.88 13.91 -23.82
C GLN A 250 -7.56 14.55 -23.41
N GLU A 251 -7.34 14.79 -22.12
CA GLU A 251 -6.08 15.38 -21.62
C GLU A 251 -4.87 14.47 -21.94
N ILE A 252 -5.06 13.14 -21.86
CA ILE A 252 -4.01 12.20 -22.28
C ILE A 252 -3.82 12.24 -23.81
N LYS A 253 -4.91 12.27 -24.58
CA LYS A 253 -4.86 12.34 -26.06
C LYS A 253 -4.21 13.63 -26.57
N ASP A 254 -4.32 14.73 -25.85
CA ASP A 254 -3.71 16.00 -26.23
C ASP A 254 -2.18 15.97 -26.15
N GLY A 255 -1.62 15.06 -25.34
CA GLY A 255 -0.18 14.85 -25.25
C GLY A 255 0.54 15.91 -24.41
N ASN A 256 1.84 16.07 -24.62
CA ASN A 256 2.68 17.00 -23.85
C ASN A 256 2.60 16.80 -22.31
N LEU A 257 2.30 15.59 -21.87
CA LEU A 257 2.02 15.24 -20.46
C LEU A 257 3.17 15.60 -19.53
N ARG A 258 4.42 15.43 -20.00
CA ARG A 258 5.63 15.71 -19.18
C ARG A 258 5.77 17.17 -18.78
N ARG A 259 5.15 18.09 -19.52
CA ARG A 259 5.16 19.52 -19.19
C ARG A 259 4.51 19.78 -17.82
N ASN A 260 3.42 19.07 -17.51
CA ASN A 260 2.57 19.34 -16.36
C ASN A 260 2.60 18.22 -15.30
N LEU A 261 3.16 17.05 -15.64
CA LEU A 261 3.15 15.86 -14.79
C LEU A 261 4.54 15.28 -14.62
N ASP A 262 4.76 14.73 -13.45
CA ASP A 262 5.93 13.92 -13.10
C ASP A 262 5.56 12.44 -13.00
N VAL A 263 4.35 12.13 -12.55
CA VAL A 263 3.83 10.77 -12.36
C VAL A 263 2.43 10.66 -12.93
N ILE A 264 2.15 9.56 -13.64
CA ILE A 264 0.81 9.14 -14.03
C ILE A 264 0.50 7.80 -13.36
N ILE A 265 -0.64 7.73 -12.67
CA ILE A 265 -1.16 6.52 -12.07
C ILE A 265 -2.31 6.00 -12.93
N LEU A 266 -2.21 4.75 -13.38
CA LEU A 266 -3.29 4.00 -13.99
C LEU A 266 -3.88 3.07 -12.94
N PRO A 267 -5.05 3.38 -12.38
CA PRO A 267 -5.78 2.46 -11.52
C PRO A 267 -6.12 1.16 -12.26
N SER A 268 -6.39 0.08 -11.52
CA SER A 268 -6.70 -1.21 -12.14
C SER A 268 -7.86 -1.09 -13.11
N ASP A 269 -7.59 -1.41 -14.37
CA ASP A 269 -8.57 -1.50 -15.45
C ASP A 269 -8.00 -2.40 -16.57
N SER A 270 -8.86 -2.98 -17.39
CA SER A 270 -8.39 -3.80 -18.51
C SER A 270 -7.79 -2.93 -19.63
N THR A 271 -6.87 -3.49 -20.41
CA THR A 271 -6.29 -2.84 -21.58
C THR A 271 -7.36 -2.28 -22.52
N SER A 272 -8.44 -3.04 -22.76
CA SER A 272 -9.55 -2.63 -23.62
C SER A 272 -10.31 -1.44 -23.08
N MET A 273 -10.51 -1.35 -21.76
CA MET A 273 -11.18 -0.21 -21.12
C MET A 273 -10.31 1.04 -21.11
N ILE A 274 -9.00 0.90 -20.95
CA ILE A 274 -8.05 2.02 -21.01
C ILE A 274 -7.96 2.57 -22.44
N ILE A 275 -7.81 1.70 -23.44
CA ILE A 275 -7.68 2.12 -24.85
C ILE A 275 -9.01 2.60 -25.40
N GLY A 276 -10.11 1.95 -25.03
CA GLY A 276 -11.45 2.21 -25.55
C GLY A 276 -11.71 1.55 -26.91
N PRO A 277 -12.90 1.75 -27.50
CA PRO A 277 -13.28 1.20 -28.77
C PRO A 277 -12.33 1.62 -29.90
N GLN A 278 -12.00 0.70 -30.81
CA GLN A 278 -11.20 0.98 -31.98
C GLN A 278 -12.11 1.35 -33.17
N GLU A 279 -11.58 2.08 -34.15
CA GLU A 279 -12.29 2.34 -35.40
C GLU A 279 -12.61 1.00 -36.09
N GLY A 280 -13.90 0.76 -36.33
CA GLY A 280 -14.41 -0.48 -36.93
C GLY A 280 -14.91 -1.52 -35.94
N ASP A 281 -14.79 -1.31 -34.62
CA ASP A 281 -15.45 -2.15 -33.64
C ASP A 281 -16.98 -1.96 -33.73
N ASN A 282 -17.70 -3.05 -34.00
CA ASN A 282 -19.17 -3.13 -33.94
C ASN A 282 -19.67 -3.16 -32.48
N SER A 283 -19.00 -2.44 -31.59
CA SER A 283 -19.35 -2.43 -30.17
C SER A 283 -20.64 -1.66 -29.91
N GLN A 284 -21.34 -1.98 -28.83
CA GLN A 284 -22.58 -1.36 -28.35
C GLN A 284 -22.47 0.18 -28.11
N ASP A 285 -21.31 0.76 -28.39
CA ASP A 285 -21.03 2.20 -28.22
C ASP A 285 -21.36 3.05 -29.47
N VAL A 286 -21.96 2.44 -30.53
CA VAL A 286 -22.33 3.16 -31.77
C VAL A 286 -23.31 4.28 -31.50
N ASP A 287 -24.19 4.11 -30.50
CA ASP A 287 -25.20 5.10 -30.11
C ASP A 287 -24.70 6.18 -29.14
N ILE A 288 -23.44 6.12 -28.73
CA ILE A 288 -22.86 7.11 -27.80
C ILE A 288 -22.16 8.19 -28.60
N PRO A 289 -22.54 9.49 -28.42
CA PRO A 289 -21.81 10.58 -29.02
C PRO A 289 -20.29 10.49 -28.77
N PRO A 290 -19.46 10.81 -29.77
CA PRO A 290 -18.01 10.64 -29.69
C PRO A 290 -17.34 11.26 -28.44
N GLU A 291 -17.88 12.43 -28.02
CA GLU A 291 -17.41 13.17 -26.84
C GLU A 291 -17.65 12.44 -25.49
N TYR A 292 -18.55 11.45 -25.46
CA TYR A 292 -18.86 10.64 -24.29
C TYR A 292 -18.25 9.23 -24.36
N ARG A 293 -17.55 8.89 -25.44
CA ARG A 293 -16.84 7.60 -25.55
C ARG A 293 -15.60 7.62 -24.68
N SER A 294 -15.44 6.57 -23.87
CA SER A 294 -14.27 6.40 -23.01
C SER A 294 -13.08 5.82 -23.77
N GLY A 295 -11.88 6.10 -23.29
CA GLY A 295 -10.64 5.51 -23.77
C GLY A 295 -9.69 6.51 -24.41
N ILE A 296 -8.41 6.23 -24.22
CA ILE A 296 -7.31 7.11 -24.66
C ILE A 296 -6.94 6.90 -26.13
N ALA A 297 -7.44 5.88 -26.79
CA ALA A 297 -7.12 5.46 -28.14
C ALA A 297 -5.61 5.33 -28.42
N LYS A 298 -5.20 4.96 -29.64
CA LYS A 298 -3.79 4.88 -30.03
C LYS A 298 -3.00 6.17 -29.84
N LYS A 299 -3.69 7.33 -29.93
CA LYS A 299 -3.08 8.64 -29.71
C LYS A 299 -2.63 8.80 -28.27
N GLY A 300 -3.48 8.44 -27.30
CA GLY A 300 -3.15 8.49 -25.87
C GLY A 300 -2.07 7.47 -25.48
N VAL A 301 -2.08 6.27 -26.07
CA VAL A 301 -1.00 5.28 -25.89
C VAL A 301 0.36 5.87 -26.30
N LYS A 302 0.43 6.53 -27.45
CA LYS A 302 1.67 7.21 -27.90
C LYS A 302 2.07 8.34 -26.94
N ALA A 303 1.11 9.09 -26.41
CA ALA A 303 1.36 10.18 -25.47
C ALA A 303 1.91 9.65 -24.13
N ILE A 304 1.36 8.56 -23.59
CA ILE A 304 1.88 7.90 -22.38
C ILE A 304 3.29 7.38 -22.61
N ARG A 305 3.53 6.69 -23.74
CA ARG A 305 4.88 6.20 -24.09
C ARG A 305 5.88 7.36 -24.14
N GLN A 306 5.55 8.46 -24.82
CA GLN A 306 6.43 9.63 -24.90
C GLN A 306 6.66 10.25 -23.52
N PHE A 307 5.62 10.36 -22.69
CA PHE A 307 5.73 10.85 -21.32
C PHE A 307 6.81 10.10 -20.52
N VAL A 308 6.80 8.76 -20.61
CA VAL A 308 7.81 7.95 -19.89
C VAL A 308 9.20 8.10 -20.52
N LEU A 309 9.29 8.12 -21.86
CA LEU A 309 10.56 8.34 -22.54
C LEU A 309 11.21 9.67 -22.14
N ASP A 310 10.43 10.71 -21.91
CA ASP A 310 10.85 12.05 -21.50
C ASP A 310 11.09 12.19 -19.98
N GLY A 311 11.22 11.11 -19.25
CA GLY A 311 11.55 11.11 -17.83
C GLY A 311 10.35 11.12 -16.87
N GLY A 312 9.14 10.83 -17.35
CA GLY A 312 7.97 10.62 -16.51
C GLY A 312 7.93 9.24 -15.86
N VAL A 313 7.19 9.10 -14.76
CA VAL A 313 6.96 7.82 -14.09
C VAL A 313 5.52 7.36 -14.36
N LEU A 314 5.37 6.16 -14.89
CA LEU A 314 4.08 5.50 -15.05
C LEU A 314 3.91 4.44 -13.97
N ILE A 315 2.87 4.55 -13.16
CA ILE A 315 2.48 3.54 -12.17
C ILE A 315 1.21 2.84 -12.69
N ALA A 316 1.25 1.53 -12.81
CA ALA A 316 0.12 0.73 -13.23
C ALA A 316 -0.26 -0.28 -12.13
N PHE A 317 -1.54 -0.28 -11.73
CA PHE A 317 -2.05 -1.17 -10.71
C PHE A 317 -2.76 -2.37 -11.31
N ASN A 318 -2.45 -3.56 -10.80
CA ASN A 318 -3.14 -4.81 -11.10
C ASN A 318 -3.31 -5.00 -12.62
N HIS A 319 -4.52 -5.09 -13.17
CA HIS A 319 -4.76 -5.30 -14.61
C HIS A 319 -4.26 -4.16 -15.51
N ALA A 320 -4.10 -2.93 -15.02
CA ALA A 320 -3.49 -1.87 -15.81
C ALA A 320 -2.00 -2.14 -16.11
N SER A 321 -1.35 -3.07 -15.39
CA SER A 321 0.01 -3.52 -15.70
C SER A 321 0.07 -4.26 -17.04
N GLU A 322 -0.97 -4.97 -17.45
CA GLU A 322 -1.05 -5.63 -18.76
C GLU A 322 -1.01 -4.58 -19.89
N PHE A 323 -1.78 -3.49 -19.74
CA PHE A 323 -1.71 -2.37 -20.67
C PHE A 323 -0.28 -1.83 -20.79
N ALA A 324 0.40 -1.60 -19.68
CA ALA A 324 1.77 -1.07 -19.70
C ALA A 324 2.74 -2.06 -20.34
N ILE A 325 2.64 -3.35 -20.04
CA ILE A 325 3.47 -4.42 -20.63
C ILE A 325 3.31 -4.45 -22.14
N GLU A 326 2.07 -4.54 -22.60
CA GLU A 326 1.76 -4.70 -24.04
C GLU A 326 2.07 -3.43 -24.83
N GLN A 327 1.57 -2.28 -24.36
CA GLN A 327 1.62 -1.03 -25.14
C GLN A 327 3.00 -0.37 -25.14
N LEU A 328 3.83 -0.62 -24.10
CA LEU A 328 5.21 -0.13 -24.07
C LEU A 328 6.21 -1.18 -24.57
N GLY A 329 5.80 -2.43 -24.74
CA GLY A 329 6.67 -3.53 -25.20
C GLY A 329 7.71 -3.89 -24.13
N LEU A 330 7.27 -4.09 -22.90
CA LEU A 330 8.15 -4.48 -21.80
C LEU A 330 8.46 -5.97 -21.83
N GLU A 331 9.69 -6.34 -21.48
CA GLU A 331 10.16 -7.73 -21.41
C GLU A 331 9.73 -8.38 -20.08
N VAL A 332 8.45 -8.26 -19.76
CA VAL A 332 7.77 -8.80 -18.58
C VAL A 332 6.56 -9.60 -19.05
N LYS A 333 6.32 -10.73 -18.43
CA LYS A 333 5.17 -11.59 -18.72
C LYS A 333 4.32 -11.70 -17.46
N ASP A 334 3.01 -11.49 -17.58
CA ASP A 334 2.06 -11.99 -16.58
C ASP A 334 1.92 -13.51 -16.76
N ILE A 335 2.39 -14.27 -15.77
CA ILE A 335 2.38 -15.74 -15.82
C ILE A 335 1.00 -16.35 -15.55
N LEU A 336 0.08 -15.54 -15.04
CA LEU A 336 -1.29 -15.95 -14.72
C LEU A 336 -2.28 -15.64 -15.85
N TYR A 337 -1.86 -14.85 -16.84
CA TYR A 337 -2.71 -14.48 -17.97
C TYR A 337 -3.20 -15.74 -18.72
N GLY A 338 -4.51 -15.84 -18.89
CA GLY A 338 -5.17 -16.96 -19.57
C GLY A 338 -5.25 -18.25 -18.76
N LYS A 339 -4.83 -18.27 -17.49
CA LYS A 339 -5.00 -19.41 -16.61
C LYS A 339 -6.47 -19.58 -16.24
N SER A 340 -6.92 -20.84 -16.26
CA SER A 340 -8.27 -21.19 -15.81
C SER A 340 -8.35 -21.25 -14.26
N ALA A 341 -9.55 -21.16 -13.69
CA ALA A 341 -9.73 -21.16 -12.24
C ALA A 341 -9.33 -22.47 -11.55
N ASP A 342 -9.22 -23.59 -12.30
CA ASP A 342 -8.69 -24.85 -11.79
C ASP A 342 -7.15 -24.91 -11.81
N GLU A 343 -6.49 -24.12 -12.65
CA GLU A 343 -5.03 -23.96 -12.64
C GLU A 343 -4.56 -22.95 -11.60
N PHE A 344 -5.24 -21.80 -11.52
CA PHE A 344 -4.92 -20.74 -10.56
C PHE A 344 -6.19 -20.03 -10.06
N PHE A 345 -6.33 -19.92 -8.75
CA PHE A 345 -7.48 -19.26 -8.15
C PHE A 345 -7.09 -18.51 -6.86
N CYS A 346 -7.27 -17.19 -6.86
CA CYS A 346 -6.99 -16.32 -5.73
C CYS A 346 -8.05 -15.21 -5.66
N PRO A 347 -9.24 -15.49 -5.11
CA PRO A 347 -10.39 -14.59 -5.15
C PRO A 347 -10.40 -13.58 -4.00
N GLY A 348 -9.29 -12.89 -3.77
CA GLY A 348 -9.14 -11.92 -2.68
C GLY A 348 -8.60 -12.54 -1.41
N SER A 349 -7.28 -12.71 -1.36
CA SER A 349 -6.55 -13.35 -0.27
C SER A 349 -5.34 -12.51 0.14
N THR A 350 -4.92 -12.65 1.39
CA THR A 350 -3.66 -12.07 1.86
C THR A 350 -2.54 -13.08 1.65
N LEU A 351 -1.50 -12.63 0.97
CA LEU A 351 -0.34 -13.45 0.62
C LEU A 351 0.93 -12.87 1.23
N ARG A 352 1.82 -13.73 1.70
CA ARG A 352 3.16 -13.34 2.17
C ARG A 352 4.00 -12.86 1.00
N ALA A 353 4.83 -11.86 1.25
CA ALA A 353 5.73 -11.30 0.27
C ALA A 353 7.05 -10.85 0.91
N HIS A 354 8.13 -10.88 0.15
CA HIS A 354 9.42 -10.29 0.48
C HIS A 354 9.55 -8.94 -0.19
N VAL A 355 9.96 -7.94 0.58
CA VAL A 355 10.16 -6.57 0.08
C VAL A 355 11.64 -6.24 0.08
N ASN A 356 12.15 -5.71 -1.02
CA ASN A 356 13.49 -5.14 -1.10
C ASN A 356 13.54 -3.78 -0.40
N VAL A 357 13.77 -3.78 0.90
CA VAL A 357 13.78 -2.59 1.76
C VAL A 357 14.98 -1.66 1.52
N CYS A 358 15.99 -2.12 0.76
CA CYS A 358 17.13 -1.31 0.35
C CYS A 358 16.84 -0.49 -0.92
N HIS A 359 15.82 -0.84 -1.68
CA HIS A 359 15.37 -0.08 -2.83
C HIS A 359 14.45 1.07 -2.40
N GLN A 360 14.52 2.22 -3.09
CA GLN A 360 13.75 3.42 -2.72
C GLN A 360 12.23 3.15 -2.61
N LEU A 361 11.65 2.36 -3.51
CA LEU A 361 10.23 1.97 -3.47
C LEU A 361 9.88 1.08 -2.26
N GLY A 362 10.88 0.44 -1.63
CA GLY A 362 10.69 -0.40 -0.44
C GLY A 362 11.02 0.30 0.88
N TYR A 363 11.45 1.55 0.86
CA TYR A 363 11.84 2.27 2.07
C TYR A 363 10.69 2.32 3.11
N GLY A 364 11.05 2.09 4.37
CA GLY A 364 10.09 2.08 5.48
C GLY A 364 9.14 0.87 5.51
N MET A 365 9.24 -0.06 4.55
CA MET A 365 8.52 -1.33 4.60
C MET A 365 9.24 -2.34 5.50
N PRO A 366 8.53 -3.32 6.09
CA PRO A 366 9.18 -4.51 6.65
C PRO A 366 9.71 -5.40 5.51
N ALA A 367 10.83 -6.11 5.76
CA ALA A 367 11.40 -7.04 4.76
C ALA A 367 10.46 -8.21 4.43
N GLY A 368 9.69 -8.70 5.40
CA GLY A 368 8.58 -9.62 5.24
C GLY A 368 7.28 -8.88 5.40
N GLY A 369 6.38 -8.96 4.43
CA GLY A 369 5.10 -8.26 4.45
C GLY A 369 3.95 -9.14 3.97
N VAL A 370 2.77 -8.57 3.95
CA VAL A 370 1.55 -9.17 3.43
C VAL A 370 0.98 -8.24 2.36
N ILE A 371 0.63 -8.81 1.22
CA ILE A 371 -0.06 -8.12 0.13
C ILE A 371 -1.45 -8.71 -0.07
N PHE A 372 -2.38 -7.91 -0.54
CA PHE A 372 -3.72 -8.37 -0.88
C PHE A 372 -3.81 -8.65 -2.38
N ALA A 373 -3.96 -9.92 -2.73
CA ALA A 373 -4.11 -10.39 -4.10
C ALA A 373 -5.59 -10.72 -4.39
N TRP A 374 -6.14 -10.05 -5.39
CA TRP A 374 -7.51 -10.25 -5.85
C TRP A 374 -7.55 -10.18 -7.38
N ASP A 375 -7.64 -11.35 -8.01
CA ASP A 375 -7.49 -11.50 -9.47
C ASP A 375 -6.27 -10.70 -9.96
N SER A 376 -5.15 -10.98 -9.34
CA SER A 376 -3.93 -10.17 -9.46
C SER A 376 -2.92 -10.84 -10.37
N PRO A 377 -2.28 -10.11 -11.31
CA PRO A 377 -1.19 -10.63 -12.11
C PRO A 377 0.06 -10.92 -11.27
N ALA A 378 0.89 -11.83 -11.74
CA ALA A 378 2.22 -12.10 -11.21
C ALA A 378 3.24 -12.12 -12.34
N PHE A 379 4.40 -11.53 -12.07
CA PHE A 379 5.32 -11.18 -13.14
C PHE A 379 6.56 -12.09 -13.19
N GLU A 380 6.96 -12.39 -14.41
CA GLU A 380 8.26 -12.96 -14.75
C GLU A 380 8.99 -12.02 -15.71
N ILE A 381 10.22 -11.67 -15.36
CA ILE A 381 11.09 -10.88 -16.24
C ILE A 381 11.68 -11.86 -17.28
N LEU A 382 11.43 -11.58 -18.55
CA LEU A 382 11.91 -12.42 -19.64
C LEU A 382 13.44 -12.25 -19.80
N PRO A 383 14.19 -13.34 -20.04
CA PRO A 383 15.62 -13.26 -20.26
C PRO A 383 15.96 -12.36 -21.44
N SER A 384 16.76 -11.34 -21.20
CA SER A 384 17.14 -10.35 -22.18
C SER A 384 18.51 -9.73 -21.85
N ARG A 385 19.19 -9.23 -22.88
CA ARG A 385 20.41 -8.42 -22.69
C ARG A 385 20.16 -7.10 -21.93
N PHE A 386 18.89 -6.73 -21.71
CA PHE A 386 18.48 -5.52 -21.03
C PHE A 386 17.96 -5.77 -19.60
N ASN A 387 18.21 -6.94 -19.02
CA ASN A 387 17.73 -7.31 -17.68
C ASN A 387 18.13 -6.31 -16.58
N HIS A 388 19.24 -5.59 -16.76
CA HIS A 388 19.68 -4.52 -15.84
C HIS A 388 18.71 -3.34 -15.73
N LYS A 389 17.70 -3.24 -16.59
CA LYS A 389 16.65 -2.22 -16.54
C LYS A 389 15.49 -2.60 -15.63
N TYR A 390 15.42 -3.86 -15.20
CA TYR A 390 14.31 -4.44 -14.44
C TYR A 390 14.76 -4.71 -13.01
N GLU A 391 14.00 -4.20 -12.05
CA GLU A 391 14.27 -4.36 -10.61
C GLU A 391 13.03 -4.95 -9.94
N VAL A 392 13.19 -6.10 -9.27
CA VAL A 392 12.12 -6.71 -8.48
C VAL A 392 12.11 -6.06 -7.10
N ILE A 393 10.99 -5.48 -6.72
CA ILE A 393 10.81 -4.76 -5.46
C ILE A 393 10.06 -5.61 -4.44
N VAL A 394 9.02 -6.34 -4.91
CA VAL A 394 8.26 -7.27 -4.08
C VAL A 394 8.22 -8.61 -4.81
N GLU A 395 8.55 -9.67 -4.08
CA GLU A 395 8.63 -11.04 -4.58
C GLU A 395 7.82 -11.98 -3.68
N TYR A 396 7.15 -12.96 -4.26
CA TYR A 396 6.51 -14.03 -3.51
C TYR A 396 7.57 -15.01 -2.96
N PRO A 397 7.45 -15.48 -1.70
CA PRO A 397 8.34 -16.53 -1.19
C PRO A 397 8.21 -17.84 -1.97
N GLU A 398 9.11 -18.76 -1.70
CA GLU A 398 9.10 -20.07 -2.39
C GLU A 398 7.90 -20.93 -2.01
N LYS A 399 7.44 -20.86 -0.77
CA LYS A 399 6.37 -21.68 -0.17
C LYS A 399 5.61 -20.93 0.90
N ASN A 400 4.44 -21.47 1.28
CA ASN A 400 3.59 -20.93 2.35
C ASN A 400 3.14 -19.49 2.07
N LEU A 401 2.66 -19.24 0.87
CA LEU A 401 2.25 -17.91 0.44
C LEU A 401 0.95 -17.47 1.11
N LEU A 402 -0.02 -18.38 1.23
CA LEU A 402 -1.31 -18.02 1.79
C LEU A 402 -1.19 -17.62 3.25
N GLN A 403 -1.68 -16.44 3.59
CA GLN A 403 -1.80 -15.96 4.97
C GLN A 403 -3.26 -16.09 5.45
N SER A 404 -4.21 -15.61 4.64
CA SER A 404 -5.64 -15.74 4.86
C SER A 404 -6.39 -15.70 3.53
N GLY A 405 -7.43 -16.49 3.37
CA GLY A 405 -8.27 -16.55 2.18
C GLY A 405 -8.25 -17.93 1.49
N TRP A 406 -8.18 -17.90 0.17
CA TRP A 406 -8.16 -19.08 -0.69
C TRP A 406 -7.11 -18.92 -1.78
N LEU A 407 -6.23 -19.90 -1.92
CA LEU A 407 -5.20 -19.93 -2.95
C LEU A 407 -5.06 -21.35 -3.51
N ASN A 408 -5.35 -21.54 -4.79
CA ASN A 408 -5.01 -22.72 -5.57
C ASN A 408 -3.93 -22.34 -6.60
N GLY A 409 -2.99 -23.24 -6.87
CA GLY A 409 -1.87 -22.98 -7.77
C GLY A 409 -0.76 -22.12 -7.14
N GLU A 410 -0.53 -22.27 -5.82
CA GLU A 410 0.53 -21.56 -5.07
C GLU A 410 1.89 -21.67 -5.75
N GLU A 411 2.21 -22.83 -6.33
CA GLU A 411 3.48 -23.10 -7.00
C GLU A 411 3.75 -22.19 -8.21
N LEU A 412 2.71 -21.68 -8.87
CA LEU A 412 2.86 -20.72 -9.97
C LEU A 412 3.42 -19.39 -9.52
N LEU A 413 3.16 -19.00 -8.26
CA LEU A 413 3.64 -17.75 -7.69
C LEU A 413 5.05 -17.86 -7.11
N SER A 414 5.57 -19.07 -6.90
CA SER A 414 6.87 -19.31 -6.26
C SER A 414 7.98 -18.48 -6.90
N LYS A 415 8.61 -17.58 -6.11
CA LYS A 415 9.70 -16.68 -6.57
C LYS A 415 9.33 -15.79 -7.75
N LYS A 416 8.06 -15.51 -7.96
CA LYS A 416 7.60 -14.56 -8.98
C LYS A 416 7.48 -13.16 -8.40
N ALA A 417 7.63 -12.16 -9.26
CA ALA A 417 7.55 -10.78 -8.84
C ALA A 417 6.08 -10.32 -8.68
N ALA A 418 5.81 -9.62 -7.58
CA ALA A 418 4.54 -8.93 -7.34
C ALA A 418 4.64 -7.41 -7.61
N LEU A 419 5.85 -6.84 -7.59
CA LEU A 419 6.11 -5.44 -7.93
C LEU A 419 7.44 -5.34 -8.67
N VAL A 420 7.38 -4.77 -9.88
CA VAL A 420 8.57 -4.59 -10.75
C VAL A 420 8.70 -3.12 -11.11
N SER A 421 9.92 -2.61 -11.05
CA SER A 421 10.30 -1.30 -11.56
C SER A 421 11.14 -1.45 -12.82
N VAL A 422 10.77 -0.76 -13.90
CA VAL A 422 11.42 -0.86 -15.22
C VAL A 422 11.92 0.50 -15.65
N LYS A 423 13.21 0.63 -15.92
CA LYS A 423 13.77 1.82 -16.57
C LYS A 423 13.36 1.85 -18.04
N TYR A 424 12.67 2.92 -18.48
CA TYR A 424 12.16 3.09 -19.83
C TYR A 424 12.48 4.49 -20.38
N GLY A 425 13.43 4.60 -21.29
CA GLY A 425 13.98 5.88 -21.69
C GLY A 425 14.66 6.59 -20.51
N ASP A 426 14.32 7.84 -20.31
CA ASP A 426 14.77 8.63 -19.15
C ASP A 426 13.84 8.47 -17.92
N GLY A 427 12.69 7.84 -18.11
CA GLY A 427 11.69 7.61 -17.07
C GLY A 427 11.66 6.19 -16.55
N ARG A 428 10.50 5.82 -15.96
CA ARG A 428 10.31 4.56 -15.28
C ARG A 428 8.87 4.08 -15.38
N VAL A 429 8.67 2.76 -15.50
CA VAL A 429 7.37 2.09 -15.37
C VAL A 429 7.39 1.25 -14.11
N ILE A 430 6.35 1.39 -13.27
CA ILE A 430 6.19 0.62 -12.04
C ILE A 430 4.94 -0.24 -12.18
N LEU A 431 5.13 -1.56 -12.18
CA LEU A 431 4.08 -2.55 -12.38
C LEU A 431 3.72 -3.18 -11.04
N PHE A 432 2.54 -2.86 -10.51
CA PHE A 432 1.99 -3.52 -9.35
C PHE A 432 1.14 -4.71 -9.78
N GLY A 433 1.51 -5.93 -9.37
CA GLY A 433 0.69 -7.13 -9.50
C GLY A 433 -0.42 -7.21 -8.45
N PHE A 434 -0.71 -6.14 -7.73
CA PHE A 434 -1.75 -6.06 -6.70
C PHE A 434 -2.23 -4.62 -6.53
N ARG A 435 -3.24 -4.43 -5.69
CA ARG A 435 -3.78 -3.11 -5.34
C ARG A 435 -3.20 -2.62 -4.02
N PRO A 436 -2.15 -1.75 -4.02
CA PRO A 436 -1.56 -1.28 -2.76
C PRO A 436 -2.51 -0.44 -1.91
N GLN A 437 -3.59 0.08 -2.52
CA GLN A 437 -4.55 1.00 -1.92
C GLN A 437 -5.97 0.42 -1.79
N HIS A 438 -6.12 -0.91 -1.89
CA HIS A 438 -7.43 -1.57 -1.91
C HIS A 438 -8.38 -1.02 -0.85
N ARG A 439 -9.53 -0.49 -1.29
CA ARG A 439 -10.59 0.10 -0.43
C ARG A 439 -10.10 1.11 0.61
N ALA A 440 -8.92 1.69 0.43
CA ALA A 440 -8.21 2.50 1.43
C ALA A 440 -8.00 1.75 2.78
N GLN A 441 -7.95 0.43 2.75
CA GLN A 441 -7.81 -0.43 3.93
C GLN A 441 -6.39 -1.02 4.07
N THR A 442 -5.65 -1.16 2.96
CA THR A 442 -4.35 -1.83 2.91
C THR A 442 -3.20 -0.92 3.38
N HIS A 443 -3.32 -0.37 4.60
CA HIS A 443 -2.29 0.50 5.20
C HIS A 443 -0.90 -0.15 5.21
N GLY A 444 -0.83 -1.48 5.30
CA GLY A 444 0.41 -2.24 5.28
C GLY A 444 1.22 -2.09 3.98
N THR A 445 0.58 -1.68 2.87
CA THR A 445 1.22 -1.54 1.56
C THR A 445 1.23 -0.12 1.00
N PHE A 446 0.63 0.87 1.68
CA PHE A 446 0.58 2.26 1.21
C PHE A 446 1.95 2.85 0.91
N LYS A 447 2.97 2.53 1.71
CA LYS A 447 4.34 3.03 1.49
C LYS A 447 4.94 2.64 0.14
N LEU A 448 4.54 1.49 -0.43
CA LEU A 448 4.96 1.09 -1.77
C LEU A 448 4.42 2.05 -2.85
N LEU A 449 3.26 2.68 -2.60
CA LEU A 449 2.70 3.70 -3.48
C LEU A 449 3.30 5.08 -3.20
N PHE A 450 3.58 5.40 -1.93
CA PHE A 450 4.03 6.74 -1.53
C PHE A 450 5.50 7.00 -1.85
N ASN A 451 6.31 5.95 -1.94
CA ASN A 451 7.73 6.02 -2.28
C ASN A 451 7.96 6.29 -3.76
#